data_769c9f89a53fb237d4f54bd8d1df2e21
#
_entry.id   769c9f89a53fb237d4f54bd8d1df2e21
#
_cell.length_a   1.000
_cell.length_b   1.000
_cell.length_c   1.000
_cell.angle_alpha   90.00
_cell.angle_beta   90.00
_cell.angle_gamma   90.00
#
_symmetry.space_group_name_H-M   'P 1'
#
loop_
_entity.id
_entity.type
_entity.pdbx_description
1 polymer ?
#
loop_
_entity_poly.entity_id
_entity_poly.type
_entity_poly.pdbx_seq_one_letter_code
_entity_poly.pdbx_strand_id
1 'polypeptide(L)'
;MDRSQKAESVASLNAVFNEVGVVVVTRNLGLTVAQSTQLRTKIREAGASYKVAKNRLAKLAIQDTDYAGIGDLLTGPTAIAASVDPVAAAKVVVEFAKTNDKLEIVGGSMGAQVLTPEGVKALASMPSLDELRAKLIGLVQAPATKLAQLSTAPAAKLARVFGAYAKAA
;
A
#
# COMPACT_ATOMS: atom_id res chain seq x y z
N MET A 1 -21.51 15.69 -18.94
CA MET A 1 -20.24 15.22 -19.53
C MET A 1 -20.45 14.96 -21.02
N ASP A 2 -19.78 15.71 -21.83
CA ASP A 2 -19.82 15.55 -23.29
C ASP A 2 -18.99 14.35 -23.75
N ARG A 3 -19.14 13.97 -25.04
CA ARG A 3 -18.43 12.80 -25.59
C ARG A 3 -16.90 12.98 -25.55
N SER A 4 -16.42 14.18 -25.81
CA SER A 4 -14.99 14.55 -25.74
C SER A 4 -14.44 14.40 -24.32
N GLN A 5 -15.15 14.92 -23.31
CA GLN A 5 -14.77 14.81 -21.90
C GLN A 5 -14.74 13.36 -21.40
N LYS A 6 -15.63 12.50 -21.92
CA LYS A 6 -15.61 11.06 -21.59
C LYS A 6 -14.37 10.37 -22.18
N ALA A 7 -14.03 10.68 -23.44
CA ALA A 7 -12.84 10.13 -24.10
C ALA A 7 -11.55 10.58 -23.38
N GLU A 8 -11.47 11.85 -23.02
CA GLU A 8 -10.35 12.41 -22.25
C GLU A 8 -10.23 11.75 -20.86
N SER A 9 -11.37 11.54 -20.16
CA SER A 9 -11.39 10.85 -18.89
C SER A 9 -10.92 9.38 -19.00
N VAL A 10 -11.29 8.67 -20.06
CA VAL A 10 -10.82 7.31 -20.32
C VAL A 10 -9.32 7.30 -20.60
N ALA A 11 -8.84 8.22 -21.45
CA ALA A 11 -7.41 8.34 -21.75
C ALA A 11 -6.57 8.65 -20.49
N SER A 12 -7.04 9.59 -19.66
CA SER A 12 -6.36 9.94 -18.40
C SER A 12 -6.36 8.82 -17.37
N LEU A 13 -7.37 7.96 -17.35
CA LEU A 13 -7.40 6.78 -16.50
C LEU A 13 -6.49 5.68 -17.04
N ASN A 14 -6.50 5.45 -18.34
CA ASN A 14 -5.64 4.47 -18.99
C ASN A 14 -4.16 4.81 -18.78
N ALA A 15 -3.75 6.07 -18.93
CA ALA A 15 -2.40 6.52 -18.63
C ALA A 15 -2.00 6.18 -17.19
N VAL A 16 -2.88 6.43 -16.21
CA VAL A 16 -2.63 6.08 -14.80
C VAL A 16 -2.49 4.57 -14.62
N PHE A 17 -3.35 3.76 -15.24
CA PHE A 17 -3.26 2.30 -15.12
C PHE A 17 -1.98 1.71 -15.72
N ASN A 18 -1.41 2.34 -16.74
CA ASN A 18 -0.15 1.91 -17.33
C ASN A 18 1.10 2.26 -16.48
N GLU A 19 1.00 3.28 -15.64
CA GLU A 19 2.12 3.73 -14.79
C GLU A 19 2.16 3.08 -13.40
N VAL A 20 1.03 2.54 -12.91
CA VAL A 20 0.91 2.03 -11.54
C VAL A 20 1.19 0.54 -11.45
N GLY A 21 1.77 0.13 -10.32
CA GLY A 21 2.05 -1.29 -10.02
C GLY A 21 0.90 -2.00 -9.33
N VAL A 22 0.03 -1.26 -8.62
CA VAL A 22 -1.12 -1.82 -7.89
C VAL A 22 -2.33 -0.90 -7.97
N VAL A 23 -3.48 -1.52 -8.06
CA VAL A 23 -4.79 -0.86 -8.05
C VAL A 23 -5.66 -1.51 -6.98
N VAL A 24 -6.17 -0.72 -6.04
CA VAL A 24 -7.09 -1.15 -4.98
C VAL A 24 -8.45 -0.51 -5.21
N VAL A 25 -9.48 -1.34 -5.26
CA VAL A 25 -10.87 -0.91 -5.42
C VAL A 25 -11.54 -0.87 -4.05
N THR A 26 -12.07 0.31 -3.72
CA THR A 26 -12.80 0.55 -2.48
C THR A 26 -14.23 0.95 -2.77
N ARG A 27 -15.15 0.63 -1.86
CA ARG A 27 -16.55 1.06 -1.90
C ARG A 27 -16.79 2.08 -0.79
N ASN A 28 -17.37 3.23 -1.15
CA ASN A 28 -17.70 4.30 -0.22
C ASN A 28 -19.16 4.20 0.22
N LEU A 29 -19.39 3.83 1.47
CA LEU A 29 -20.73 3.66 2.05
C LEU A 29 -21.16 4.89 2.88
N GLY A 30 -20.90 6.10 2.36
CA GLY A 30 -21.32 7.35 3.01
C GLY A 30 -20.25 7.98 3.91
N LEU A 31 -19.02 8.09 3.43
CA LEU A 31 -17.96 8.89 4.06
C LEU A 31 -18.36 10.37 4.11
N THR A 32 -18.05 11.02 5.22
CA THR A 32 -18.19 12.48 5.31
C THR A 32 -17.14 13.19 4.47
N VAL A 33 -17.38 14.47 4.15
CA VAL A 33 -16.43 15.29 3.39
C VAL A 33 -15.07 15.37 4.09
N ALA A 34 -15.08 15.56 5.42
CA ALA A 34 -13.86 15.61 6.23
C ALA A 34 -13.06 14.28 6.14
N GLN A 35 -13.74 13.15 6.32
CA GLN A 35 -13.12 11.82 6.20
C GLN A 35 -12.56 11.57 4.80
N SER A 36 -13.31 11.94 3.75
CA SER A 36 -12.85 11.82 2.37
C SER A 36 -11.62 12.69 2.08
N THR A 37 -11.57 13.89 2.64
CA THR A 37 -10.41 14.78 2.51
C THR A 37 -9.19 14.20 3.25
N GLN A 38 -9.36 13.71 4.47
CA GLN A 38 -8.30 13.05 5.23
C GLN A 38 -7.75 11.83 4.49
N LEU A 39 -8.63 10.98 3.93
CA LEU A 39 -8.20 9.83 3.13
C LEU A 39 -7.35 10.25 1.94
N ARG A 40 -7.81 11.25 1.18
CA ARG A 40 -7.07 11.76 0.01
C ARG A 40 -5.71 12.36 0.40
N THR A 41 -5.63 13.06 1.52
CA THR A 41 -4.36 13.62 2.02
C THR A 41 -3.39 12.50 2.37
N LYS A 42 -3.81 11.52 3.17
CA LYS A 42 -2.98 10.37 3.54
C LYS A 42 -2.50 9.55 2.32
N ILE A 43 -3.39 9.33 1.35
CA ILE A 43 -3.03 8.61 0.12
C ILE A 43 -2.01 9.39 -0.71
N ARG A 44 -2.15 10.73 -0.79
CA ARG A 44 -1.20 11.59 -1.50
C ARG A 44 0.16 11.65 -0.79
N GLU A 45 0.18 11.70 0.53
CA GLU A 45 1.41 11.64 1.34
C GLU A 45 2.17 10.33 1.14
N ALA A 46 1.45 9.24 0.93
CA ALA A 46 2.04 7.93 0.60
C ALA A 46 2.43 7.77 -0.88
N GLY A 47 2.38 8.83 -1.69
CA GLY A 47 2.71 8.78 -3.12
C GLY A 47 1.70 8.02 -3.99
N ALA A 48 0.48 7.79 -3.48
CA ALA A 48 -0.59 7.13 -4.20
C ALA A 48 -1.63 8.12 -4.72
N SER A 49 -2.40 7.73 -5.72
CA SER A 49 -3.51 8.50 -6.26
C SER A 49 -4.85 7.88 -5.87
N TYR A 50 -5.85 8.72 -5.55
CA TYR A 50 -7.20 8.29 -5.24
C TYR A 50 -8.20 8.98 -6.13
N LYS A 51 -8.82 8.23 -7.03
CA LYS A 51 -9.76 8.75 -8.04
C LYS A 51 -11.13 8.09 -7.90
N VAL A 52 -12.17 8.90 -7.97
CA VAL A 52 -13.55 8.44 -8.12
C VAL A 52 -13.92 8.63 -9.57
N ALA A 53 -14.24 7.55 -10.25
CA ALA A 53 -14.62 7.57 -11.67
C ALA A 53 -15.96 6.85 -11.87
N LYS A 54 -16.63 7.17 -12.98
CA LYS A 54 -17.80 6.39 -13.37
C LYS A 54 -17.37 4.98 -13.75
N ASN A 55 -17.96 3.96 -13.12
CA ASN A 55 -17.59 2.55 -13.31
C ASN A 55 -17.53 2.14 -14.78
N ARG A 56 -18.47 2.62 -15.60
CA ARG A 56 -18.49 2.33 -17.04
C ARG A 56 -17.27 2.88 -17.79
N LEU A 57 -16.79 4.08 -17.41
CA LEU A 57 -15.59 4.66 -18.02
C LEU A 57 -14.32 3.98 -17.51
N ALA A 58 -14.28 3.63 -16.21
CA ALA A 58 -13.20 2.85 -15.65
C ALA A 58 -13.09 1.47 -16.30
N LYS A 59 -14.21 0.78 -16.52
CA LYS A 59 -14.22 -0.51 -17.24
C LYS A 59 -13.67 -0.40 -18.66
N LEU A 60 -13.97 0.67 -19.39
CA LEU A 60 -13.41 0.90 -20.72
C LEU A 60 -11.91 1.20 -20.67
N ALA A 61 -11.45 1.95 -19.66
CA ALA A 61 -10.04 2.27 -19.50
C ALA A 61 -9.16 1.08 -19.12
N ILE A 62 -9.74 0.04 -18.52
CA ILE A 62 -9.02 -1.16 -18.05
C ILE A 62 -8.93 -2.24 -19.14
N GLN A 63 -9.80 -2.23 -20.15
CA GLN A 63 -9.89 -3.29 -21.17
C GLN A 63 -8.57 -3.55 -21.89
N ASP A 64 -7.76 -2.52 -22.11
CA ASP A 64 -6.48 -2.60 -22.81
C ASP A 64 -5.27 -2.65 -21.87
N THR A 65 -5.49 -2.98 -20.57
CA THR A 65 -4.44 -3.03 -19.56
C THR A 65 -4.43 -4.37 -18.84
N ASP A 66 -3.34 -4.66 -18.13
CA ASP A 66 -3.19 -5.88 -17.31
C ASP A 66 -4.23 -5.98 -16.17
N TYR A 67 -4.97 -4.89 -15.93
CA TYR A 67 -5.99 -4.79 -14.87
C TYR A 67 -7.41 -5.18 -15.30
N ALA A 68 -7.58 -5.83 -16.45
CA ALA A 68 -8.90 -6.19 -16.99
C ALA A 68 -9.74 -7.02 -15.98
N GLY A 69 -9.11 -7.86 -15.15
CA GLY A 69 -9.77 -8.67 -14.13
C GLY A 69 -10.49 -7.90 -13.01
N ILE A 70 -10.21 -6.59 -12.85
CA ILE A 70 -10.91 -5.77 -11.83
C ILE A 70 -12.30 -5.33 -12.31
N GLY A 71 -12.62 -5.50 -13.58
CA GLY A 71 -13.88 -5.04 -14.16
C GLY A 71 -15.13 -5.48 -13.38
N ASP A 72 -15.12 -6.69 -12.83
CA ASP A 72 -16.24 -7.23 -12.06
C ASP A 72 -16.36 -6.60 -10.67
N LEU A 73 -15.26 -6.11 -10.10
CA LEU A 73 -15.24 -5.44 -8.80
C LEU A 73 -15.81 -4.01 -8.86
N LEU A 74 -15.88 -3.41 -10.05
CA LEU A 74 -16.36 -2.05 -10.26
C LEU A 74 -17.90 -2.00 -10.29
N THR A 75 -18.53 -2.23 -9.12
CA THR A 75 -19.98 -2.20 -8.92
C THR A 75 -20.37 -1.33 -7.74
N GLY A 76 -21.35 -0.44 -7.91
CA GLY A 76 -21.79 0.50 -6.87
C GLY A 76 -20.92 1.76 -6.75
N PRO A 77 -20.89 2.43 -5.60
CA PRO A 77 -20.13 3.67 -5.36
C PRO A 77 -18.65 3.35 -5.11
N THR A 78 -17.91 3.06 -6.18
CA THR A 78 -16.52 2.65 -6.10
C THR A 78 -15.54 3.83 -6.27
N ALA A 79 -14.40 3.70 -5.63
CA ALA A 79 -13.24 4.55 -5.83
C ALA A 79 -11.99 3.69 -6.03
N ILE A 80 -11.04 4.23 -6.75
CA ILE A 80 -9.82 3.54 -7.17
C ILE A 80 -8.64 4.23 -6.49
N ALA A 81 -7.91 3.48 -5.68
CA ALA A 81 -6.61 3.88 -5.17
C ALA A 81 -5.52 3.19 -5.99
N ALA A 82 -4.61 3.95 -6.57
CA ALA A 82 -3.57 3.46 -7.46
C ALA A 82 -2.20 3.99 -7.02
N SER A 83 -1.17 3.13 -7.04
CA SER A 83 0.18 3.49 -6.64
C SER A 83 1.22 2.74 -7.48
N VAL A 84 2.37 3.37 -7.66
CA VAL A 84 3.56 2.73 -8.23
C VAL A 84 4.15 1.73 -7.23
N ASP A 85 4.20 2.10 -5.94
CA ASP A 85 4.60 1.18 -4.87
C ASP A 85 3.43 0.23 -4.56
N PRO A 86 3.63 -1.10 -4.71
CA PRO A 86 2.57 -2.10 -4.51
C PRO A 86 1.99 -2.12 -3.10
N VAL A 87 2.72 -1.66 -2.10
CA VAL A 87 2.31 -1.71 -0.69
C VAL A 87 1.67 -0.41 -0.21
N ALA A 88 2.12 0.74 -0.73
CA ALA A 88 1.75 2.06 -0.21
C ALA A 88 0.23 2.32 -0.25
N ALA A 89 -0.42 2.11 -1.41
CA ALA A 89 -1.86 2.30 -1.54
C ALA A 89 -2.66 1.36 -0.64
N ALA A 90 -2.29 0.07 -0.62
CA ALA A 90 -2.97 -0.93 0.18
C ALA A 90 -2.88 -0.62 1.70
N LYS A 91 -1.71 -0.21 2.18
CA LYS A 91 -1.45 0.09 3.58
C LYS A 91 -2.34 1.24 4.10
N VAL A 92 -2.36 2.36 3.37
CA VAL A 92 -3.18 3.52 3.73
C VAL A 92 -4.67 3.21 3.69
N VAL A 93 -5.13 2.51 2.65
CA VAL A 93 -6.54 2.13 2.50
C VAL A 93 -6.98 1.18 3.61
N VAL A 94 -6.19 0.16 3.93
CA VAL A 94 -6.51 -0.81 5.00
C VAL A 94 -6.47 -0.15 6.37
N GLU A 95 -5.50 0.73 6.65
CA GLU A 95 -5.42 1.47 7.91
C GLU A 95 -6.63 2.38 8.09
N PHE A 96 -7.02 3.08 7.04
CA PHE A 96 -8.20 3.94 7.08
C PHE A 96 -9.51 3.16 7.21
N ALA A 97 -9.63 2.00 6.55
CA ALA A 97 -10.79 1.11 6.66
C ALA A 97 -10.94 0.52 8.07
N LYS A 98 -9.85 0.29 8.81
CA LYS A 98 -9.90 -0.12 10.22
C LYS A 98 -10.48 0.95 11.14
N THR A 99 -10.30 2.22 10.79
CA THR A 99 -10.77 3.36 11.59
C THR A 99 -12.18 3.80 11.19
N ASN A 100 -12.60 3.49 9.95
CA ASN A 100 -13.87 3.94 9.38
C ASN A 100 -14.60 2.80 8.69
N ASP A 101 -15.65 2.29 9.32
CA ASP A 101 -16.49 1.19 8.79
C ASP A 101 -17.24 1.54 7.49
N LYS A 102 -17.27 2.83 7.11
CA LYS A 102 -17.92 3.31 5.89
C LYS A 102 -17.06 3.16 4.63
N LEU A 103 -15.81 2.72 4.75
CA LEU A 103 -14.93 2.38 3.66
C LEU A 103 -14.75 0.86 3.60
N GLU A 104 -15.32 0.23 2.59
CA GLU A 104 -15.18 -1.20 2.35
C GLU A 104 -14.14 -1.46 1.26
N ILE A 105 -13.25 -2.43 1.49
CA ILE A 105 -12.28 -2.89 0.50
C ILE A 105 -12.95 -4.03 -0.28
N VAL A 106 -13.17 -3.81 -1.57
CA VAL A 106 -13.80 -4.80 -2.45
C VAL A 106 -12.75 -5.78 -2.98
N GLY A 107 -11.56 -5.29 -3.26
CA GLY A 107 -10.43 -6.06 -3.78
C GLY A 107 -9.43 -5.16 -4.47
N GLY A 108 -8.60 -5.75 -5.31
CA GLY A 108 -7.62 -5.00 -6.08
C GLY A 108 -6.97 -5.86 -7.14
N SER A 109 -5.93 -5.33 -7.78
CA SER A 109 -5.04 -6.11 -8.65
C SER A 109 -3.62 -5.59 -8.56
N MET A 110 -2.69 -6.50 -8.69
CA MET A 110 -1.27 -6.21 -8.85
C MET A 110 -0.83 -6.81 -10.20
N GLY A 111 -0.72 -5.94 -11.22
CA GLY A 111 -0.62 -6.39 -12.60
C GLY A 111 -1.80 -7.29 -12.98
N ALA A 112 -1.55 -8.42 -13.61
CA ALA A 112 -2.57 -9.38 -14.04
C ALA A 112 -3.23 -10.19 -12.89
N GLN A 113 -2.69 -10.14 -11.67
CA GLN A 113 -3.19 -10.91 -10.53
C GLN A 113 -4.28 -10.15 -9.78
N VAL A 114 -5.50 -10.66 -9.81
CA VAL A 114 -6.63 -10.12 -9.02
C VAL A 114 -6.47 -10.52 -7.56
N LEU A 115 -6.62 -9.55 -6.66
CA LEU A 115 -6.51 -9.69 -5.22
C LEU A 115 -7.90 -9.67 -4.58
N THR A 116 -8.16 -10.66 -3.75
CA THR A 116 -9.32 -10.66 -2.84
C THR A 116 -9.15 -9.61 -1.74
N PRO A 117 -10.20 -9.23 -1.00
CA PRO A 117 -10.08 -8.31 0.14
C PRO A 117 -9.05 -8.77 1.17
N GLU A 118 -8.93 -10.09 1.39
CA GLU A 118 -7.91 -10.68 2.28
C GLU A 118 -6.51 -10.53 1.70
N GLY A 119 -6.35 -10.70 0.38
CA GLY A 119 -5.09 -10.47 -0.32
C GLY A 119 -4.62 -9.02 -0.19
N VAL A 120 -5.53 -8.04 -0.30
CA VAL A 120 -5.20 -6.62 -0.08
C VAL A 120 -4.79 -6.36 1.37
N LYS A 121 -5.44 -7.00 2.36
CA LYS A 121 -5.04 -6.90 3.78
C LYS A 121 -3.67 -7.53 4.03
N ALA A 122 -3.38 -8.68 3.42
CA ALA A 122 -2.07 -9.33 3.49
C ALA A 122 -0.97 -8.43 2.88
N LEU A 123 -1.25 -7.81 1.74
CA LEU A 123 -0.35 -6.85 1.07
C LEU A 123 -0.07 -5.64 1.97
N ALA A 124 -1.09 -5.11 2.64
CA ALA A 124 -0.96 -4.00 3.58
C ALA A 124 -0.13 -4.36 4.83
N SER A 125 -0.06 -5.63 5.21
CA SER A 125 0.78 -6.10 6.32
C SER A 125 2.25 -6.24 5.96
N MET A 126 2.60 -6.18 4.67
CA MET A 126 3.99 -6.24 4.22
C MET A 126 4.77 -4.98 4.61
N PRO A 127 6.06 -5.12 4.90
CA PRO A 127 6.95 -3.98 5.07
C PRO A 127 7.03 -3.14 3.78
N SER A 128 7.36 -1.86 3.91
CA SER A 128 7.61 -1.00 2.75
C SER A 128 8.79 -1.53 1.90
N LEU A 129 8.88 -1.10 0.66
CA LEU A 129 9.95 -1.48 -0.26
C LEU A 129 11.34 -1.21 0.34
N ASP A 130 11.51 -0.06 1.00
CA ASP A 130 12.78 0.33 1.61
C ASP A 130 13.08 -0.50 2.86
N GLU A 131 12.06 -0.85 3.65
CA GLU A 131 12.22 -1.78 4.78
C GLU A 131 12.61 -3.19 4.31
N LEU A 132 12.07 -3.67 3.18
CA LEU A 132 12.44 -4.95 2.58
C LEU A 132 13.89 -4.93 2.08
N ARG A 133 14.31 -3.85 1.41
CA ARG A 133 15.70 -3.63 1.00
C ARG A 133 16.63 -3.60 2.21
N ALA A 134 16.26 -2.88 3.26
CA ALA A 134 17.04 -2.81 4.50
C ALA A 134 17.16 -4.18 5.18
N LYS A 135 16.09 -4.99 5.19
CA LYS A 135 16.13 -6.37 5.69
C LYS A 135 17.07 -7.26 4.88
N LEU A 136 17.05 -7.16 3.56
CA LEU A 136 17.96 -7.92 2.70
C LEU A 136 19.42 -7.55 2.97
N ILE A 137 19.74 -6.26 3.04
CA ILE A 137 21.09 -5.78 3.38
C ILE A 137 21.50 -6.27 4.76
N GLY A 138 20.60 -6.16 5.76
CA GLY A 138 20.85 -6.66 7.11
C GLY A 138 21.11 -8.16 7.17
N LEU A 139 20.41 -8.95 6.35
CA LEU A 139 20.60 -10.40 6.27
C LEU A 139 21.99 -10.76 5.69
N VAL A 140 22.45 -10.04 4.68
CA VAL A 140 23.78 -10.21 4.11
C VAL A 140 24.87 -9.82 5.09
N GLN A 141 24.66 -8.78 5.90
CA GLN A 141 25.64 -8.32 6.89
C GLN A 141 25.60 -9.11 8.21
N ALA A 142 24.53 -9.85 8.48
CA ALA A 142 24.30 -10.58 9.75
C ALA A 142 25.46 -11.51 10.14
N PRO A 143 26.08 -12.33 9.25
CA PRO A 143 27.21 -13.19 9.61
C PRO A 143 28.41 -12.38 10.10
N ALA A 144 28.79 -11.32 9.38
CA ALA A 144 29.93 -10.47 9.75
C ALA A 144 29.69 -9.75 11.09
N THR A 145 28.50 -9.23 11.29
CA THR A 145 28.08 -8.59 12.54
C THR A 145 28.12 -9.57 13.71
N LYS A 146 27.66 -10.81 13.55
CA LYS A 146 27.73 -11.85 14.58
C LYS A 146 29.16 -12.22 14.95
N LEU A 147 30.07 -12.31 13.99
CA LEU A 147 31.50 -12.57 14.25
C LEU A 147 32.13 -11.43 15.04
N ALA A 148 31.87 -10.19 14.67
CA ALA A 148 32.35 -9.02 15.41
C ALA A 148 31.80 -8.97 16.83
N GLN A 149 30.50 -9.27 17.01
CA GLN A 149 29.85 -9.34 18.33
C GLN A 149 30.45 -10.44 19.21
N LEU A 150 30.75 -11.62 18.65
CA LEU A 150 31.39 -12.73 19.39
C LEU A 150 32.78 -12.33 19.90
N SER A 151 33.54 -11.60 19.07
CA SER A 151 34.88 -11.09 19.47
C SER A 151 34.80 -10.09 20.63
N THR A 152 33.80 -9.23 20.66
CA THR A 152 33.64 -8.20 21.70
C THR A 152 32.81 -8.67 22.91
N ALA A 153 32.09 -9.77 22.82
CA ALA A 153 31.16 -10.26 23.85
C ALA A 153 31.82 -10.51 25.22
N PRO A 154 33.02 -11.12 25.33
CA PRO A 154 33.66 -11.34 26.62
C PRO A 154 33.93 -10.05 27.38
N ALA A 155 34.53 -9.06 26.72
CA ALA A 155 34.83 -7.77 27.33
C ALA A 155 33.56 -7.01 27.74
N ALA A 156 32.54 -7.01 26.89
CA ALA A 156 31.27 -6.37 27.18
C ALA A 156 30.51 -7.03 28.36
N LYS A 157 30.59 -8.35 28.49
CA LYS A 157 30.02 -9.09 29.67
C LYS A 157 30.71 -8.73 30.95
N LEU A 158 32.04 -8.70 30.96
CA LEU A 158 32.82 -8.29 32.15
C LEU A 158 32.50 -6.85 32.55
N ALA A 159 32.50 -5.93 31.64
CA ALA A 159 32.14 -4.52 31.89
C ALA A 159 30.74 -4.38 32.52
N ARG A 160 29.76 -5.16 32.04
CA ARG A 160 28.40 -5.16 32.61
C ARG A 160 28.36 -5.70 34.04
N VAL A 161 29.10 -6.77 34.34
CA VAL A 161 29.18 -7.34 35.69
C VAL A 161 29.81 -6.33 36.66
N PHE A 162 30.95 -5.72 36.30
CA PHE A 162 31.55 -4.70 37.15
C PHE A 162 30.68 -3.46 37.32
N GLY A 163 29.99 -3.03 36.25
CA GLY A 163 29.04 -1.92 36.31
C GLY A 163 27.80 -2.23 37.18
N ALA A 164 27.34 -3.48 37.20
CA ALA A 164 26.26 -3.90 38.09
C ALA A 164 26.71 -3.96 39.56
N TYR A 165 27.91 -4.48 39.81
CA TYR A 165 28.49 -4.52 41.15
C TYR A 165 28.71 -3.13 41.75
N ALA A 166 29.24 -2.20 40.96
CA ALA A 166 29.45 -0.80 41.37
C ALA A 166 28.12 -0.03 41.65
N LYS A 167 27.01 -0.48 41.13
CA LYS A 167 25.68 0.11 41.41
C LYS A 167 24.99 -0.52 42.62
N ALA A 168 25.41 -1.72 43.01
CA ALA A 168 24.83 -2.46 44.13
C ALA A 168 25.61 -2.25 45.46
N ALA A 169 26.83 -1.73 45.36
CA ALA A 169 27.66 -1.26 46.47
C ALA A 169 27.42 0.21 46.76
#